data_cd1075c1f1e4ed8bec13c8c040e5900b
#
_entry.id   cd1075c1f1e4ed8bec13c8c040e5900b
#
_cell.length_a   1.000
_cell.length_b   1.000
_cell.length_c   1.000
_cell.angle_alpha   90.00
_cell.angle_beta   90.00
_cell.angle_gamma   90.00
#
_symmetry.space_group_name_H-M   'P 1'
#
loop_
_entity.id
_entity.type
_entity.pdbx_description
1 polymer ?
#
loop_
_entity_poly.entity_id
_entity_poly.type
_entity_poly.pdbx_seq_one_letter_code
_entity_poly.pdbx_strand_id
1 'polypeptide(L)'
;GNCDTTLFLGGKEKTTLKELEDVLGKETIDLYNTSDTRGTSQSYGLNYQKTGKALMSQDEIAVMDGGKCIMQLRGVRPFFSDKFDITKHKRYKELSDYDKKNAFDMEQYVKHLHHMKLTEKTKVDEAFECGEISPDTTE
;
A
#
# COMPACT_ATOMS: atom_id res chain seq x y z
N GLY A 1 -3.78 -7.83 10.37
CA GLY A 1 -3.60 -8.34 9.02
C GLY A 1 -2.62 -9.50 8.99
N ASN A 2 -2.75 -10.36 8.00
CA ASN A 2 -1.91 -11.56 7.89
C ASN A 2 -0.67 -11.35 6.99
N CYS A 3 -0.35 -10.09 6.65
CA CYS A 3 0.78 -9.77 5.77
C CYS A 3 1.95 -9.21 6.58
N ASP A 4 3.13 -9.76 6.37
CA ASP A 4 4.38 -9.29 6.98
C ASP A 4 4.95 -8.06 6.27
N THR A 5 4.46 -7.76 5.07
CA THR A 5 4.90 -6.64 4.24
C THR A 5 3.71 -5.78 3.88
N THR A 6 3.85 -4.47 4.07
CA THR A 6 2.88 -3.46 3.62
C THR A 6 3.59 -2.48 2.71
N LEU A 7 3.02 -2.25 1.52
CA LEU A 7 3.51 -1.25 0.57
C LEU A 7 2.41 -0.21 0.35
N PHE A 8 2.64 1.01 0.82
CA PHE A 8 1.75 2.14 0.60
C PHE A 8 2.21 2.98 -0.59
N LEU A 9 1.40 3.03 -1.62
CA LEU A 9 1.68 3.73 -2.87
C LEU A 9 0.98 5.09 -2.98
N GLY A 10 0.32 5.52 -1.92
CA GLY A 10 -0.49 6.73 -1.87
C GLY A 10 -1.97 6.42 -1.67
N GLY A 11 -2.70 7.40 -1.19
CA GLY A 11 -4.13 7.30 -0.91
C GLY A 11 -4.58 8.37 0.07
N LYS A 12 -5.90 8.58 0.17
CA LYS A 12 -6.52 9.59 1.05
C LYS A 12 -7.53 8.97 2.03
N GLU A 13 -7.54 7.65 2.12
CA GLU A 13 -8.45 6.95 3.04
C GLU A 13 -7.95 7.14 4.47
N LYS A 14 -8.81 7.73 5.33
CA LYS A 14 -8.44 8.19 6.69
C LYS A 14 -7.99 7.07 7.61
N THR A 15 -8.61 5.90 7.54
CA THR A 15 -8.26 4.77 8.39
C THR A 15 -6.84 4.28 8.08
N THR A 16 -6.53 4.14 6.79
CA THR A 16 -5.18 3.76 6.32
C THR A 16 -4.12 4.79 6.72
N LEU A 17 -4.41 6.09 6.57
CA LEU A 17 -3.48 7.15 6.96
C LEU A 17 -3.18 7.13 8.45
N LYS A 18 -4.21 6.93 9.28
CA LYS A 18 -4.07 6.81 10.73
C LYS A 18 -3.24 5.59 11.13
N GLU A 19 -3.54 4.43 10.54
CA GLU A 19 -2.77 3.20 10.80
C GLU A 19 -1.29 3.37 10.42
N LEU A 20 -1.01 4.05 9.30
CA LEU A 20 0.36 4.34 8.89
C LEU A 20 1.06 5.29 9.86
N GLU A 21 0.43 6.39 10.27
CA GLU A 21 0.98 7.31 11.26
C GLU A 21 1.34 6.58 12.57
N ASP A 22 0.42 5.71 13.06
CA ASP A 22 0.61 4.96 14.29
C ASP A 22 1.78 3.95 14.17
N VAL A 23 1.92 3.28 13.02
CA VAL A 23 2.99 2.30 12.77
C VAL A 23 4.33 2.96 12.50
N LEU A 24 4.37 4.11 11.82
CA LEU A 24 5.60 4.89 11.62
C LEU A 24 6.17 5.39 12.94
N GLY A 25 5.32 5.65 13.92
CA GLY A 25 5.70 6.05 15.26
C GLY A 25 6.04 7.54 15.37
N LYS A 26 6.76 7.86 16.46
CA LYS A 26 7.08 9.25 16.83
C LYS A 26 8.57 9.45 16.96
N GLU A 27 9.05 10.61 16.56
CA GLU A 27 10.39 11.09 16.87
C GLU A 27 10.35 12.07 18.05
N THR A 28 11.42 12.16 18.81
CA THR A 28 11.57 13.13 19.89
C THR A 28 12.16 14.40 19.32
N ILE A 29 11.42 15.50 19.41
CA ILE A 29 11.89 16.83 19.05
C ILE A 29 12.17 17.66 20.30
N ASP A 30 13.20 18.49 20.24
CA ASP A 30 13.55 19.43 21.28
C ASP A 30 12.86 20.77 21.00
N LEU A 31 11.97 21.17 21.90
CA LEU A 31 11.31 22.48 21.84
C LEU A 31 12.01 23.44 22.78
N TYR A 32 12.50 24.55 22.21
CA TYR A 32 13.07 25.65 22.97
C TYR A 32 12.02 26.77 23.11
N ASN A 33 11.56 27.01 24.31
CA ASN A 33 10.64 28.09 24.61
C ASN A 33 11.42 29.19 25.37
N THR A 34 11.62 30.31 24.71
CA THR A 34 12.22 31.51 25.35
C THR A 34 11.10 32.40 25.82
N SER A 35 10.96 32.56 27.15
CA SER A 35 10.07 33.60 27.71
C SER A 35 10.89 34.83 28.06
N ASP A 36 10.61 35.92 27.37
CA ASP A 36 11.15 37.26 27.66
C ASP A 36 10.11 38.07 28.39
N THR A 37 10.30 38.24 29.71
CA THR A 37 9.37 39.06 30.52
C THR A 37 9.97 40.44 30.66
N ARG A 38 9.40 41.40 29.95
CA ARG A 38 9.71 42.84 30.06
C ARG A 38 8.97 43.44 31.22
N GLY A 39 9.57 43.40 32.40
CA GLY A 39 9.11 44.07 33.63
C GLY A 39 10.30 44.69 34.36
N THR A 40 10.05 45.32 35.52
CA THR A 40 11.08 45.99 36.36
C THR A 40 12.19 45.05 36.81
N SER A 41 12.03 43.75 36.60
CA SER A 41 13.03 42.69 36.82
C SER A 41 13.10 41.85 35.55
N GLN A 42 14.15 41.94 34.75
CA GLN A 42 14.37 41.14 33.58
C GLN A 42 14.72 39.71 34.02
N SER A 43 13.88 38.77 33.64
CA SER A 43 14.12 37.34 33.85
C SER A 43 14.11 36.63 32.51
N TYR A 44 15.21 36.01 32.13
CA TYR A 44 15.32 35.13 30.95
C TYR A 44 15.15 33.69 31.41
N GLY A 45 14.05 33.08 31.02
CA GLY A 45 13.80 31.66 31.26
C GLY A 45 13.96 30.87 29.96
N LEU A 46 14.92 29.96 29.92
CA LEU A 46 15.04 28.97 28.85
C LEU A 46 14.35 27.69 29.34
N ASN A 47 13.18 27.41 28.76
CA ASN A 47 12.47 26.18 29.05
C ASN A 47 12.73 25.15 27.95
N TYR A 48 13.40 24.07 28.31
CA TYR A 48 13.73 22.95 27.42
C TYR A 48 12.72 21.83 27.61
N GLN A 49 11.93 21.56 26.57
CA GLN A 49 10.93 20.51 26.62
C GLN A 49 11.12 19.52 25.48
N LYS A 50 11.17 18.22 25.78
CA LYS A 50 11.15 17.15 24.80
C LYS A 50 9.72 16.73 24.52
N THR A 51 9.34 16.78 23.24
CA THR A 51 7.99 16.37 22.82
C THR A 51 8.09 15.34 21.69
N GLY A 52 7.22 14.33 21.75
CA GLY A 52 7.12 13.36 20.66
C GLY A 52 6.26 13.93 19.52
N LYS A 53 6.86 14.07 18.34
CA LYS A 53 6.17 14.41 17.10
C LYS A 53 6.00 13.15 16.24
N ALA A 54 4.84 12.95 15.58
CA ALA A 54 4.69 11.88 14.60
C ALA A 54 5.78 12.00 13.54
N LEU A 55 6.40 10.87 13.17
CA LEU A 55 7.46 10.84 12.15
C LEU A 55 6.94 11.37 10.81
N MET A 56 5.72 10.99 10.46
CA MET A 56 4.92 11.60 9.39
C MET A 56 3.47 11.66 9.87
N SER A 57 2.85 12.84 9.80
CA SER A 57 1.44 13.03 10.14
C SER A 57 0.55 12.54 8.99
N GLN A 58 -0.74 12.31 9.28
CA GLN A 58 -1.73 11.91 8.26
C GLN A 58 -1.76 12.90 7.09
N ASP A 59 -1.64 14.19 7.38
CA ASP A 59 -1.65 15.25 6.37
C ASP A 59 -0.40 15.18 5.47
N GLU A 60 0.77 14.92 6.06
CA GLU A 60 2.02 14.74 5.31
C GLU A 60 1.96 13.47 4.43
N ILE A 61 1.40 12.38 4.94
CA ILE A 61 1.21 11.14 4.17
C ILE A 61 0.20 11.35 3.03
N ALA A 62 -0.88 12.10 3.28
CA ALA A 62 -1.93 12.36 2.29
C ALA A 62 -1.47 13.21 1.11
N VAL A 63 -0.47 14.10 1.32
CA VAL A 63 0.12 14.96 0.29
C VAL A 63 1.44 14.45 -0.25
N MET A 64 1.83 13.23 0.13
CA MET A 64 3.06 12.60 -0.32
C MET A 64 3.15 12.60 -1.85
N ASP A 65 4.34 12.88 -2.38
CA ASP A 65 4.61 12.87 -3.81
C ASP A 65 4.18 11.55 -4.47
N GLY A 66 3.51 11.64 -5.62
CA GLY A 66 3.02 10.48 -6.35
C GLY A 66 4.10 9.51 -6.81
N GLY A 67 5.37 9.96 -6.90
CA GLY A 67 6.53 9.13 -7.20
C GLY A 67 7.15 8.42 -5.99
N LYS A 68 6.65 8.67 -4.78
CA LYS A 68 7.16 8.08 -3.53
C LYS A 68 6.27 6.95 -3.00
N CYS A 69 6.86 6.09 -2.19
CA CYS A 69 6.15 5.03 -1.49
C CYS A 69 6.73 4.81 -0.09
N ILE A 70 5.90 4.25 0.79
CA ILE A 70 6.30 3.81 2.12
C ILE A 70 6.22 2.29 2.14
N MET A 71 7.31 1.64 2.52
CA MET A 71 7.38 0.19 2.63
C MET A 71 7.68 -0.22 4.07
N GLN A 72 6.90 -1.13 4.58
CA GLN A 72 7.06 -1.72 5.91
C GLN A 72 7.32 -3.21 5.78
N LEU A 73 8.36 -3.67 6.45
CA LEU A 73 8.68 -5.09 6.57
C LEU A 73 8.75 -5.44 8.05
N ARG A 74 8.27 -6.61 8.41
CA ARG A 74 8.37 -7.12 9.76
C ARG A 74 9.85 -7.21 10.20
N GLY A 75 10.15 -6.66 11.38
CA GLY A 75 11.50 -6.68 11.95
C GLY A 75 12.47 -5.65 11.41
N VAL A 76 12.03 -4.78 10.50
CA VAL A 76 12.86 -3.69 9.93
C VAL A 76 12.14 -2.36 10.08
N ARG A 77 12.90 -1.27 10.17
CA ARG A 77 12.33 0.09 10.18
C ARG A 77 11.65 0.38 8.83
N PRO A 78 10.56 1.17 8.83
CA PRO A 78 9.91 1.59 7.60
C PRO A 78 10.88 2.30 6.63
N PHE A 79 10.68 2.07 5.34
CA PHE A 79 11.45 2.72 4.28
C PHE A 79 10.58 3.74 3.56
N PHE A 80 11.14 4.92 3.32
CA PHE A 80 10.60 5.91 2.41
C PHE A 80 11.44 5.88 1.13
N SER A 81 10.83 5.53 0.00
CA SER A 81 11.54 5.23 -1.24
C SER A 81 10.82 5.79 -2.46
N ASP A 82 11.52 5.83 -3.58
CA ASP A 82 10.94 6.12 -4.88
C ASP A 82 10.21 4.90 -5.44
N LYS A 83 9.09 5.13 -6.12
CA LYS A 83 8.43 4.10 -6.91
C LYS A 83 9.29 3.72 -8.10
N PHE A 84 9.22 2.46 -8.47
CA PHE A 84 9.88 2.00 -9.67
C PHE A 84 9.26 2.65 -10.92
N ASP A 85 10.10 3.21 -11.77
CA ASP A 85 9.69 3.75 -13.05
C ASP A 85 9.43 2.60 -14.03
N ILE A 86 8.15 2.32 -14.29
CA ILE A 86 7.72 1.22 -15.15
C ILE A 86 8.26 1.34 -16.58
N THR A 87 8.56 2.55 -17.05
CA THR A 87 9.10 2.78 -18.41
C THR A 87 10.49 2.18 -18.58
N LYS A 88 11.23 1.98 -17.49
CA LYS A 88 12.56 1.34 -17.47
C LYS A 88 12.50 -0.19 -17.43
N HIS A 89 11.30 -0.76 -17.28
CA HIS A 89 11.16 -2.21 -17.26
C HIS A 89 11.42 -2.82 -18.63
N LYS A 90 12.16 -3.94 -18.70
CA LYS A 90 12.54 -4.61 -19.95
C LYS A 90 11.34 -4.94 -20.85
N ARG A 91 10.20 -5.27 -20.23
CA ARG A 91 8.97 -5.65 -20.92
C ARG A 91 7.94 -4.51 -20.99
N TYR A 92 8.35 -3.25 -20.78
CA TYR A 92 7.45 -2.10 -20.87
C TYR A 92 6.71 -2.01 -22.21
N LYS A 93 7.41 -2.37 -23.29
CA LYS A 93 6.86 -2.37 -24.65
C LYS A 93 5.69 -3.34 -24.86
N GLU A 94 5.52 -4.31 -23.97
CA GLU A 94 4.44 -5.30 -24.03
C GLU A 94 3.17 -4.84 -23.29
N LEU A 95 3.25 -3.72 -22.56
CA LEU A 95 2.11 -3.18 -21.81
C LEU A 95 1.18 -2.37 -22.70
N SER A 96 -0.10 -2.33 -22.35
CA SER A 96 -1.11 -1.51 -23.01
C SER A 96 -0.83 0.00 -22.90
N ASP A 97 -0.07 0.42 -21.86
CA ASP A 97 0.36 1.80 -21.67
C ASP A 97 1.37 2.25 -22.74
N TYR A 98 2.14 1.30 -23.32
CA TYR A 98 3.05 1.58 -24.40
C TYR A 98 2.32 1.55 -25.78
N ASP A 99 1.53 0.51 -26.03
CA ASP A 99 0.72 0.37 -27.25
C ASP A 99 -0.64 -0.25 -26.90
N LYS A 100 -1.71 0.44 -27.26
CA LYS A 100 -3.09 -0.03 -27.01
C LYS A 100 -3.37 -1.41 -27.63
N LYS A 101 -2.62 -1.83 -28.63
CA LYS A 101 -2.71 -3.18 -29.22
C LYS A 101 -2.34 -4.29 -28.27
N ASN A 102 -1.54 -3.96 -27.22
CA ASN A 102 -1.15 -4.90 -26.19
C ASN A 102 -2.25 -5.07 -25.10
N ALA A 103 -3.35 -4.35 -25.20
CA ALA A 103 -4.45 -4.51 -24.27
C ALA A 103 -5.00 -5.94 -24.36
N PHE A 104 -5.18 -6.58 -23.19
CA PHE A 104 -5.74 -7.92 -23.10
C PHE A 104 -7.23 -7.87 -23.41
N ASP A 105 -7.63 -8.58 -24.47
CA ASP A 105 -9.04 -8.73 -24.86
C ASP A 105 -9.63 -9.98 -24.22
N MET A 106 -10.41 -9.77 -23.16
CA MET A 106 -11.07 -10.83 -22.42
C MET A 106 -12.06 -11.62 -23.30
N GLU A 107 -12.78 -10.95 -24.21
CA GLU A 107 -13.76 -11.62 -25.03
C GLU A 107 -13.14 -12.57 -26.04
N GLN A 108 -12.05 -12.14 -26.68
CA GLN A 108 -11.29 -12.99 -27.57
C GLN A 108 -10.66 -14.16 -26.84
N TYR A 109 -10.11 -13.91 -25.65
CA TYR A 109 -9.54 -14.97 -24.82
C TYR A 109 -10.57 -16.03 -24.43
N VAL A 110 -11.76 -15.62 -23.98
CA VAL A 110 -12.85 -16.54 -23.62
C VAL A 110 -13.34 -17.32 -24.84
N LYS A 111 -13.53 -16.65 -26.00
CA LYS A 111 -13.88 -17.31 -27.25
C LYS A 111 -12.86 -18.38 -27.65
N HIS A 112 -11.57 -18.05 -27.51
CA HIS A 112 -10.48 -18.97 -27.79
C HIS A 112 -10.49 -20.20 -26.86
N LEU A 113 -10.70 -19.97 -25.55
CA LEU A 113 -10.85 -21.04 -24.57
C LEU A 113 -12.03 -21.98 -24.89
N HIS A 114 -13.18 -21.41 -25.27
CA HIS A 114 -14.33 -22.23 -25.68
C HIS A 114 -14.04 -23.04 -26.94
N HIS A 115 -13.36 -22.44 -27.91
CA HIS A 115 -12.96 -23.15 -29.11
C HIS A 115 -11.98 -24.30 -28.82
N MET A 116 -11.01 -24.08 -27.93
CA MET A 116 -10.08 -25.13 -27.50
C MET A 116 -10.82 -26.26 -26.76
N LYS A 117 -11.79 -25.97 -25.89
CA LYS A 117 -12.60 -26.98 -25.22
C LYS A 117 -13.46 -27.80 -26.17
N LEU A 118 -13.92 -27.21 -27.28
CA LEU A 118 -14.68 -27.92 -28.31
C LEU A 118 -13.82 -28.80 -29.20
N THR A 119 -12.55 -28.43 -29.42
CA THR A 119 -11.62 -29.17 -30.28
C THR A 119 -10.84 -30.24 -29.54
N GLU A 120 -10.53 -30.04 -28.26
CA GLU A 120 -9.97 -31.06 -27.40
C GLU A 120 -11.12 -31.77 -26.64
N LYS A 121 -11.45 -32.98 -27.03
CA LYS A 121 -12.16 -33.93 -26.19
C LYS A 121 -11.25 -34.33 -25.00
N THR A 122 -10.77 -33.34 -24.26
CA THR A 122 -9.99 -33.60 -23.05
C THR A 122 -10.98 -34.02 -21.96
N LYS A 123 -10.65 -35.10 -21.27
CA LYS A 123 -11.31 -35.62 -20.07
C LYS A 123 -11.26 -34.66 -18.88
N VAL A 124 -11.42 -33.35 -19.15
CA VAL A 124 -11.44 -32.31 -18.10
C VAL A 124 -12.76 -32.37 -17.32
N ASP A 125 -13.81 -32.89 -17.93
CA ASP A 125 -15.11 -33.04 -17.26
C ASP A 125 -15.06 -34.04 -16.10
N GLU A 126 -14.17 -35.02 -16.11
CA GLU A 126 -13.97 -35.97 -14.99
C GLU A 126 -13.21 -35.35 -13.80
N ALA A 127 -12.52 -34.22 -13.99
CA ALA A 127 -11.71 -33.59 -12.93
C ALA A 127 -12.53 -32.59 -12.09
N PHE A 128 -13.74 -32.22 -12.52
CA PHE A 128 -14.60 -31.23 -11.89
C PHE A 128 -16.02 -31.76 -11.59
N GLU A 129 -16.21 -33.08 -11.51
CA GLU A 129 -17.37 -33.59 -10.81
C GLU A 129 -17.24 -33.25 -9.32
N CYS A 130 -17.76 -32.08 -8.95
CA CYS A 130 -18.10 -31.80 -7.57
C CYS A 130 -19.10 -32.88 -7.17
N GLY A 131 -18.68 -33.82 -6.33
CA GLY A 131 -19.57 -34.83 -5.78
C GLY A 131 -20.77 -34.14 -5.19
N GLU A 132 -21.96 -34.54 -5.64
CA GLU A 132 -23.24 -34.12 -5.05
C GLU A 132 -23.16 -34.45 -3.55
N ILE A 133 -23.20 -33.41 -2.73
CA ILE A 133 -23.37 -33.57 -1.29
C ILE A 133 -24.80 -34.07 -1.11
N SER A 134 -24.97 -35.36 -0.91
CA SER A 134 -26.26 -35.96 -0.54
C SER A 134 -26.69 -35.31 0.79
N PRO A 135 -27.92 -34.79 0.89
CA PRO A 135 -28.41 -34.27 2.16
C PRO A 135 -28.54 -35.43 3.13
N ASP A 136 -27.75 -35.39 4.19
CA ASP A 136 -27.82 -36.33 5.30
C ASP A 136 -29.25 -36.33 5.86
N THR A 137 -29.84 -37.50 5.80
CA THR A 137 -31.10 -37.87 6.44
C THR A 137 -30.88 -37.85 7.94
N THR A 138 -31.44 -36.86 8.60
CA THR A 138 -31.62 -36.85 10.07
C THR A 138 -32.56 -37.98 10.45
N GLU A 139 -32.08 -38.92 11.24
CA GLU A 139 -32.84 -39.63 12.27
C GLU A 139 -32.49 -39.10 13.66
#